data_f66e1f0b83f56ff84c5ea9d92ca0fb6e
#
_entry.id   f66e1f0b83f56ff84c5ea9d92ca0fb6e
#
_cell.length_a   1.000
_cell.length_b   1.000
_cell.length_c   1.000
_cell.angle_alpha   90.00
_cell.angle_beta   90.00
_cell.angle_gamma   90.00
#
_symmetry.space_group_name_H-M   'P 1'
#
loop_
_entity.id
_entity.type
_entity.pdbx_description
1 polymer ?
#
loop_
_entity_poly.entity_id
_entity_poly.type
_entity_poly.pdbx_seq_one_letter_code
_entity_poly.pdbx_strand_id
1 'polypeptide(L)'
;IALGFDPGEPDVMQRKPRATDESIFAHGVGRRIIWRSIFLALLTLAAFVGGHLAHGLDPLSRTQGVEHLTREQLVVLAGEETSPQDWDSLDTADRIELLTSEGEGAGEHGEAAEGTILAAAERIPRTIAFTVLALGQIFHVIAIHAGHKESFFKVWFTNNRFMLWAVLGTFALQFAVVYLPFLQEMFDTYPLKPLEMVIVIAVASLIFFAVEIEKLILNRRAA
;
A
#
# COMPACT_ATOMS: atom_id res chain seq x y z
N ILE A 1 14.27 11.60 8.35
CA ILE A 1 15.64 11.79 8.87
C ILE A 1 16.66 11.55 7.76
N ALA A 2 16.63 10.41 7.03
CA ALA A 2 17.61 10.09 5.98
C ALA A 2 17.77 11.16 4.88
N LEU A 3 16.67 11.83 4.49
CA LEU A 3 16.70 12.97 3.55
C LEU A 3 17.41 14.21 4.12
N GLY A 4 17.52 14.34 5.44
CA GLY A 4 18.25 15.43 6.07
C GLY A 4 19.77 15.34 5.92
N PHE A 5 20.29 14.20 5.47
CA PHE A 5 21.70 14.00 5.16
C PHE A 5 22.03 14.23 3.67
N ASP A 6 21.02 14.62 2.87
CA ASP A 6 21.28 14.97 1.47
C ASP A 6 22.14 16.22 1.39
N PRO A 7 23.17 16.25 0.55
CA PRO A 7 23.94 17.46 0.30
C PRO A 7 23.05 18.55 -0.28
N GLY A 8 23.27 19.79 0.17
CA GLY A 8 22.56 20.94 -0.38
C GLY A 8 22.72 21.04 -1.90
N GLU A 9 21.67 21.53 -2.58
CA GLU A 9 21.78 21.78 -4.03
C GLU A 9 22.93 22.78 -4.32
N PRO A 10 23.75 22.56 -5.36
CA PRO A 10 24.95 23.37 -5.62
C PRO A 10 24.67 24.87 -5.78
N ASP A 11 23.44 25.21 -6.20
CA ASP A 11 23.01 26.59 -6.46
C ASP A 11 22.20 27.23 -5.30
N VAL A 12 22.04 26.50 -4.19
CA VAL A 12 21.21 26.99 -3.04
C VAL A 12 21.69 28.33 -2.51
N MET A 13 22.99 28.55 -2.46
CA MET A 13 23.58 29.81 -1.98
C MET A 13 23.50 30.97 -2.99
N GLN A 14 23.19 30.67 -4.25
CA GLN A 14 23.03 31.66 -5.32
C GLN A 14 21.55 32.11 -5.48
N ARG A 15 20.62 31.39 -4.86
CA ARG A 15 19.19 31.71 -4.90
C ARG A 15 18.90 32.86 -3.94
N LYS A 16 17.98 33.76 -4.35
CA LYS A 16 17.46 34.78 -3.46
C LYS A 16 16.77 34.13 -2.25
N PRO A 17 16.96 34.69 -1.04
CA PRO A 17 16.21 34.23 0.12
C PRO A 17 14.70 34.20 -0.14
N ARG A 18 14.02 33.26 0.46
CA ARG A 18 12.56 33.16 0.39
C ARG A 18 11.93 34.36 1.10
N ALA A 19 10.88 34.95 0.53
CA ALA A 19 10.13 35.99 1.18
C ALA A 19 9.46 35.48 2.48
N THR A 20 9.40 36.30 3.51
CA THR A 20 8.87 35.89 4.82
C THR A 20 7.37 35.62 4.84
N ASP A 21 6.65 36.14 3.86
CA ASP A 21 5.21 36.01 3.64
C ASP A 21 4.88 34.89 2.60
N GLU A 22 5.91 34.28 2.02
CA GLU A 22 5.71 33.23 0.99
C GLU A 22 5.24 31.92 1.60
N SER A 23 4.09 31.39 1.10
CA SER A 23 3.54 30.12 1.54
C SER A 23 4.49 28.94 1.27
N ILE A 24 4.54 27.98 2.19
CA ILE A 24 5.30 26.70 2.03
C ILE A 24 4.83 25.95 0.77
N PHE A 25 3.58 26.13 0.36
CA PHE A 25 2.98 25.49 -0.82
C PHE A 25 3.18 26.26 -2.13
N ALA A 26 3.92 27.39 -2.09
CA ALA A 26 4.25 28.16 -3.29
C ALA A 26 5.02 27.34 -4.32
N HIS A 27 5.21 27.92 -5.52
CA HIS A 27 5.96 27.30 -6.64
C HIS A 27 5.46 25.90 -7.08
N GLY A 28 4.15 25.63 -6.87
CA GLY A 28 3.51 24.38 -7.31
C GLY A 28 3.76 23.18 -6.37
N VAL A 29 4.37 23.41 -5.19
CA VAL A 29 4.58 22.35 -4.20
C VAL A 29 3.25 21.75 -3.76
N GLY A 30 2.26 22.60 -3.40
CA GLY A 30 0.93 22.14 -3.00
C GLY A 30 0.25 21.24 -4.05
N ARG A 31 0.29 21.66 -5.32
CA ARG A 31 -0.26 20.84 -6.41
C ARG A 31 0.42 19.48 -6.54
N ARG A 32 1.76 19.44 -6.40
CA ARG A 32 2.52 18.18 -6.44
C ARG A 32 2.15 17.26 -5.29
N ILE A 33 2.02 17.78 -4.09
CA ILE A 33 1.59 17.00 -2.92
C ILE A 33 0.21 16.39 -3.17
N ILE A 34 -0.76 17.20 -3.55
CA ILE A 34 -2.15 16.76 -3.76
C ILE A 34 -2.24 15.65 -4.81
N TRP A 35 -1.69 15.86 -6.01
CA TRP A 35 -1.84 14.87 -7.06
C TRP A 35 -1.10 13.55 -6.75
N ARG A 36 0.08 13.62 -6.11
CA ARG A 36 0.84 12.43 -5.72
C ARG A 36 0.13 11.65 -4.61
N SER A 37 -0.48 12.34 -3.66
CA SER A 37 -1.30 11.73 -2.62
C SER A 37 -2.54 11.05 -3.21
N ILE A 38 -3.26 11.71 -4.13
CA ILE A 38 -4.40 11.13 -4.84
C ILE A 38 -3.96 9.91 -5.64
N PHE A 39 -2.84 10.00 -6.37
CA PHE A 39 -2.35 8.89 -7.17
C PHE A 39 -1.99 7.67 -6.30
N LEU A 40 -1.30 7.88 -5.18
CA LEU A 40 -0.97 6.80 -4.25
C LEU A 40 -2.24 6.19 -3.61
N ALA A 41 -3.21 7.02 -3.25
CA ALA A 41 -4.49 6.56 -2.72
C ALA A 41 -5.25 5.70 -3.74
N LEU A 42 -5.28 6.12 -5.01
CA LEU A 42 -5.90 5.34 -6.09
C LEU A 42 -5.17 4.02 -6.36
N LEU A 43 -3.83 4.00 -6.30
CA LEU A 43 -3.06 2.76 -6.40
C LEU A 43 -3.38 1.80 -5.26
N THR A 44 -3.46 2.31 -4.03
CA THR A 44 -3.80 1.50 -2.85
C THR A 44 -5.23 0.95 -2.94
N LEU A 45 -6.19 1.79 -3.36
CA LEU A 45 -7.56 1.36 -3.56
C LEU A 45 -7.67 0.32 -4.69
N ALA A 46 -6.97 0.54 -5.80
CA ALA A 46 -6.93 -0.43 -6.90
C ALA A 46 -6.32 -1.77 -6.47
N ALA A 47 -5.28 -1.73 -5.63
CA ALA A 47 -4.66 -2.92 -5.07
C ALA A 47 -5.61 -3.65 -4.10
N PHE A 48 -6.37 -2.92 -3.28
CA PHE A 48 -7.40 -3.47 -2.40
C PHE A 48 -8.50 -4.19 -3.20
N VAL A 49 -9.11 -3.48 -4.14
CA VAL A 49 -10.15 -4.05 -5.01
C VAL A 49 -9.61 -5.21 -5.85
N GLY A 50 -8.43 -5.03 -6.44
CA GLY A 50 -7.77 -6.09 -7.23
C GLY A 50 -7.44 -7.32 -6.40
N GLY A 51 -7.03 -7.15 -5.15
CA GLY A 51 -6.81 -8.23 -4.18
C GLY A 51 -8.09 -9.02 -3.89
N HIS A 52 -9.22 -8.33 -3.67
CA HIS A 52 -10.52 -8.98 -3.50
C HIS A 52 -10.90 -9.80 -4.74
N LEU A 53 -10.92 -9.17 -5.90
CA LEU A 53 -11.31 -9.82 -7.16
C LEU A 53 -10.40 -11.01 -7.52
N ALA A 54 -9.10 -10.91 -7.27
CA ALA A 54 -8.16 -11.99 -7.52
C ALA A 54 -8.41 -13.25 -6.66
N HIS A 55 -9.05 -13.06 -5.50
CA HIS A 55 -9.39 -14.14 -4.58
C HIS A 55 -10.88 -14.54 -4.63
N GLY A 56 -11.62 -14.03 -5.64
CA GLY A 56 -13.04 -14.34 -5.81
C GLY A 56 -13.97 -13.63 -4.84
N LEU A 57 -13.48 -12.58 -4.17
CA LEU A 57 -14.25 -11.75 -3.25
C LEU A 57 -14.84 -10.54 -3.97
N ASP A 58 -16.01 -10.07 -3.51
CA ASP A 58 -16.66 -8.85 -3.99
C ASP A 58 -16.60 -7.76 -2.92
N PRO A 59 -15.71 -6.75 -3.05
CA PRO A 59 -15.53 -5.70 -2.05
C PRO A 59 -16.75 -4.78 -1.89
N LEU A 60 -17.76 -4.89 -2.75
CA LEU A 60 -18.97 -4.08 -2.71
C LEU A 60 -20.17 -4.80 -2.08
N SER A 61 -20.10 -6.13 -1.94
CA SER A 61 -21.16 -6.90 -1.28
C SER A 61 -21.00 -6.87 0.25
N ARG A 62 -22.10 -7.02 0.98
CA ARG A 62 -22.10 -7.04 2.46
C ARG A 62 -21.38 -8.25 3.03
N THR A 63 -21.44 -9.37 2.34
CA THR A 63 -20.78 -10.64 2.66
C THR A 63 -19.51 -10.86 1.84
N GLN A 64 -19.12 -9.86 1.06
CA GLN A 64 -17.92 -9.85 0.20
C GLN A 64 -17.86 -11.02 -0.80
N GLY A 65 -18.99 -11.64 -1.11
CA GLY A 65 -19.06 -12.80 -2.01
C GLY A 65 -18.56 -14.10 -1.38
N VAL A 66 -18.24 -14.10 -0.07
CA VAL A 66 -17.75 -15.28 0.65
C VAL A 66 -18.75 -16.43 0.61
N GLU A 67 -20.03 -16.15 0.58
CA GLU A 67 -21.11 -17.16 0.45
C GLU A 67 -21.03 -18.00 -0.82
N HIS A 68 -20.34 -17.52 -1.83
CA HIS A 68 -20.16 -18.23 -3.10
C HIS A 68 -18.88 -19.10 -3.16
N LEU A 69 -18.01 -18.98 -2.16
CA LEU A 69 -16.78 -19.75 -2.09
C LEU A 69 -17.05 -21.19 -1.68
N THR A 70 -16.25 -22.12 -2.19
CA THR A 70 -16.18 -23.48 -1.67
C THR A 70 -15.40 -23.51 -0.35
N ARG A 71 -15.62 -24.55 0.47
CA ARG A 71 -14.84 -24.71 1.72
C ARG A 71 -13.35 -24.71 1.46
N GLU A 72 -12.88 -25.35 0.38
CA GLU A 72 -11.46 -25.37 0.02
C GLU A 72 -10.91 -23.95 -0.24
N GLN A 73 -11.67 -23.12 -0.95
CA GLN A 73 -11.30 -21.72 -1.18
C GLN A 73 -11.31 -20.91 0.12
N LEU A 74 -12.31 -21.16 0.97
CA LEU A 74 -12.42 -20.49 2.28
C LEU A 74 -11.24 -20.86 3.19
N VAL A 75 -10.84 -22.11 3.24
CA VAL A 75 -9.65 -22.57 4.00
C VAL A 75 -8.37 -21.88 3.52
N VAL A 76 -8.23 -21.65 2.22
CA VAL A 76 -7.07 -20.92 1.68
C VAL A 76 -7.04 -19.47 2.12
N LEU A 77 -8.20 -18.83 2.29
CA LEU A 77 -8.33 -17.41 2.66
C LEU A 77 -8.32 -17.19 4.17
N ALA A 78 -9.13 -17.96 4.88
CA ALA A 78 -9.44 -17.75 6.29
C ALA A 78 -8.75 -18.74 7.23
N GLY A 79 -8.17 -19.81 6.70
CA GLY A 79 -7.58 -20.90 7.47
C GLY A 79 -8.60 -21.97 7.87
N GLU A 80 -8.11 -23.15 8.25
CA GLU A 80 -8.96 -24.30 8.57
C GLU A 80 -9.77 -24.11 9.86
N GLU A 81 -9.19 -23.42 10.84
CA GLU A 81 -9.84 -23.17 12.14
C GLU A 81 -11.08 -22.27 12.02
N THR A 82 -11.05 -21.33 11.07
CA THR A 82 -12.14 -20.36 10.85
C THR A 82 -13.17 -20.88 9.84
N SER A 83 -12.87 -21.96 9.10
CA SER A 83 -13.72 -22.47 8.02
C SER A 83 -14.59 -23.64 8.52
N PRO A 84 -15.93 -23.48 8.61
CA PRO A 84 -16.83 -24.54 9.06
C PRO A 84 -16.68 -25.83 8.23
N GLN A 85 -16.74 -26.98 8.89
CA GLN A 85 -16.60 -28.27 8.20
C GLN A 85 -17.79 -28.61 7.31
N ASP A 86 -18.96 -28.12 7.65
CA ASP A 86 -20.24 -28.28 6.96
C ASP A 86 -20.55 -27.20 5.92
N TRP A 87 -19.59 -26.28 5.68
CA TRP A 87 -19.77 -25.11 4.79
C TRP A 87 -20.35 -25.47 3.43
N ASP A 88 -19.87 -26.53 2.76
CA ASP A 88 -20.33 -26.91 1.45
C ASP A 88 -21.71 -27.57 1.46
N SER A 89 -22.19 -27.98 2.64
CA SER A 89 -23.53 -28.55 2.83
C SER A 89 -24.61 -27.48 3.10
N LEU A 90 -24.18 -26.26 3.50
CA LEU A 90 -25.07 -25.13 3.73
C LEU A 90 -25.56 -24.55 2.39
N ASP A 91 -26.81 -24.14 2.35
CA ASP A 91 -27.30 -23.36 1.22
C ASP A 91 -26.79 -21.89 1.28
N THR A 92 -27.02 -21.13 0.20
CA THR A 92 -26.53 -19.73 0.14
C THR A 92 -27.17 -18.84 1.19
N ALA A 93 -28.45 -19.10 1.56
CA ALA A 93 -29.16 -18.32 2.54
C ALA A 93 -28.60 -18.57 3.94
N ASP A 94 -28.37 -19.85 4.30
CA ASP A 94 -27.76 -20.23 5.58
C ASP A 94 -26.34 -19.67 5.73
N ARG A 95 -25.54 -19.66 4.64
CA ARG A 95 -24.20 -19.05 4.64
C ARG A 95 -24.28 -17.54 4.88
N ILE A 96 -25.19 -16.83 4.23
CA ILE A 96 -25.40 -15.40 4.43
C ILE A 96 -25.84 -15.12 5.87
N GLU A 97 -26.76 -15.93 6.42
CA GLU A 97 -27.21 -15.79 7.81
C GLU A 97 -26.04 -15.99 8.79
N LEU A 98 -25.20 -17.03 8.58
CA LEU A 98 -24.02 -17.27 9.38
C LEU A 98 -23.06 -16.08 9.35
N LEU A 99 -22.71 -15.59 8.16
CA LEU A 99 -21.77 -14.48 7.98
C LEU A 99 -22.30 -13.16 8.56
N THR A 100 -23.61 -12.94 8.49
CA THR A 100 -24.23 -11.71 9.06
C THR A 100 -24.42 -11.80 10.56
N SER A 101 -24.71 -12.98 11.12
CA SER A 101 -24.84 -13.17 12.57
C SER A 101 -23.49 -13.00 13.29
N GLU A 102 -22.39 -13.43 12.67
CA GLU A 102 -21.05 -13.15 13.18
C GLU A 102 -20.74 -11.65 13.18
N GLY A 103 -21.25 -10.90 12.21
CA GLY A 103 -21.07 -9.45 12.09
C GLY A 103 -21.88 -8.61 13.10
N GLU A 104 -22.95 -9.15 13.70
CA GLU A 104 -23.75 -8.42 14.72
C GLU A 104 -22.99 -8.25 16.06
N GLY A 105 -21.87 -9.00 16.26
CA GLY A 105 -20.92 -8.77 17.33
C GLY A 105 -19.87 -7.68 17.04
N ALA A 106 -19.87 -7.10 15.85
CA ALA A 106 -18.97 -6.03 15.46
C ALA A 106 -19.34 -4.70 16.14
N GLY A 107 -18.32 -3.96 16.60
CA GLY A 107 -18.54 -2.66 17.25
C GLY A 107 -19.17 -1.61 16.33
N GLU A 108 -19.49 -0.44 16.88
CA GLU A 108 -20.25 0.68 16.25
C GLU A 108 -19.71 1.19 14.88
N HIS A 109 -18.59 0.70 14.40
CA HIS A 109 -17.97 1.08 13.11
C HIS A 109 -18.11 0.04 11.99
N GLY A 110 -18.86 -1.06 12.21
CA GLY A 110 -19.12 -2.07 11.16
C GLY A 110 -17.88 -2.91 10.76
N GLU A 111 -16.83 -2.88 11.56
CA GLU A 111 -15.68 -3.77 11.38
C GLU A 111 -16.05 -5.16 11.91
N ALA A 112 -15.81 -6.20 11.10
CA ALA A 112 -16.00 -7.57 11.53
C ALA A 112 -15.12 -7.85 12.76
N ALA A 113 -15.68 -8.50 13.79
CA ALA A 113 -14.90 -8.87 14.97
C ALA A 113 -13.70 -9.74 14.59
N GLU A 114 -12.55 -9.52 15.23
CA GLU A 114 -11.37 -10.37 15.03
C GLU A 114 -11.78 -11.85 15.20
N GLY A 115 -11.44 -12.68 14.21
CA GLY A 115 -11.77 -14.11 14.22
C GLY A 115 -13.05 -14.50 13.46
N THR A 116 -13.80 -13.54 12.89
CA THR A 116 -14.91 -13.87 12.01
C THR A 116 -14.43 -14.37 10.64
N ILE A 117 -15.27 -15.17 9.96
CA ILE A 117 -14.97 -15.67 8.60
C ILE A 117 -14.68 -14.51 7.64
N LEU A 118 -15.47 -13.44 7.73
CA LEU A 118 -15.29 -12.25 6.87
C LEU A 118 -13.97 -11.55 7.14
N ALA A 119 -13.63 -11.30 8.40
CA ALA A 119 -12.37 -10.65 8.77
C ALA A 119 -11.16 -11.48 8.31
N ALA A 120 -11.23 -12.80 8.47
CA ALA A 120 -10.18 -13.71 8.03
C ALA A 120 -10.04 -13.73 6.51
N ALA A 121 -11.14 -13.73 5.76
CA ALA A 121 -11.13 -13.70 4.29
C ALA A 121 -10.54 -12.38 3.73
N GLU A 122 -10.72 -11.26 4.43
CA GLU A 122 -10.14 -9.96 4.04
C GLU A 122 -8.64 -9.82 4.30
N ARG A 123 -8.03 -10.68 5.11
CA ARG A 123 -6.62 -10.50 5.52
C ARG A 123 -5.67 -10.41 4.34
N ILE A 124 -5.86 -11.22 3.30
CA ILE A 124 -4.99 -11.19 2.10
C ILE A 124 -5.19 -9.86 1.33
N PRO A 125 -6.40 -9.44 0.91
CA PRO A 125 -6.61 -8.16 0.24
C PRO A 125 -6.12 -6.96 1.06
N ARG A 126 -6.35 -6.94 2.37
CA ARG A 126 -5.84 -5.88 3.27
C ARG A 126 -4.31 -5.86 3.30
N THR A 127 -3.66 -7.04 3.38
CA THR A 127 -2.20 -7.14 3.34
C THR A 127 -1.63 -6.64 2.00
N ILE A 128 -2.29 -6.95 0.88
CA ILE A 128 -1.92 -6.44 -0.45
C ILE A 128 -1.97 -4.91 -0.46
N ALA A 129 -3.10 -4.31 -0.06
CA ALA A 129 -3.27 -2.86 -0.02
C ALA A 129 -2.28 -2.17 0.92
N PHE A 130 -2.11 -2.70 2.14
CA PHE A 130 -1.13 -2.22 3.12
C PHE A 130 0.30 -2.24 2.55
N THR A 131 0.68 -3.34 1.90
CA THR A 131 2.01 -3.49 1.32
C THR A 131 2.23 -2.55 0.14
N VAL A 132 1.23 -2.36 -0.74
CA VAL A 132 1.28 -1.36 -1.82
C VAL A 132 1.44 0.05 -1.26
N LEU A 133 0.70 0.40 -0.21
CA LEU A 133 0.81 1.72 0.43
C LEU A 133 2.21 1.93 1.03
N ALA A 134 2.71 0.97 1.79
CA ALA A 134 4.01 1.07 2.45
C ALA A 134 5.17 1.12 1.44
N LEU A 135 5.21 0.20 0.48
CA LEU A 135 6.23 0.19 -0.56
C LEU A 135 6.11 1.40 -1.49
N GLY A 136 4.89 1.84 -1.81
CA GLY A 136 4.65 3.05 -2.60
C GLY A 136 5.24 4.29 -1.95
N GLN A 137 5.16 4.42 -0.63
CA GLN A 137 5.81 5.50 0.10
C GLN A 137 7.35 5.43 0.00
N ILE A 138 7.93 4.23 0.07
CA ILE A 138 9.37 4.05 -0.11
C ILE A 138 9.78 4.45 -1.53
N PHE A 139 9.08 3.98 -2.55
CA PHE A 139 9.33 4.36 -3.95
C PHE A 139 9.15 5.86 -4.19
N HIS A 140 8.16 6.48 -3.54
CA HIS A 140 7.97 7.93 -3.59
C HIS A 140 9.16 8.69 -2.98
N VAL A 141 9.64 8.26 -1.82
CA VAL A 141 10.83 8.85 -1.16
C VAL A 141 12.06 8.72 -2.06
N ILE A 142 12.28 7.56 -2.67
CA ILE A 142 13.38 7.35 -3.64
C ILE A 142 13.26 8.34 -4.81
N ALA A 143 12.06 8.51 -5.35
CA ALA A 143 11.84 9.43 -6.47
C ALA A 143 12.12 10.88 -6.11
N ILE A 144 11.77 11.35 -4.90
CA ILE A 144 11.99 12.76 -4.50
C ILE A 144 13.40 13.04 -4.01
N HIS A 145 14.19 12.02 -3.65
CA HIS A 145 15.58 12.15 -3.19
C HIS A 145 16.46 12.94 -4.16
N ALA A 146 16.32 12.73 -5.46
CA ALA A 146 17.08 13.46 -6.50
C ALA A 146 16.65 14.93 -6.66
N GLY A 147 15.78 15.45 -5.77
CA GLY A 147 15.23 16.82 -5.91
C GLY A 147 14.14 16.93 -6.98
N HIS A 148 13.78 18.19 -7.29
CA HIS A 148 12.64 18.46 -8.18
C HIS A 148 12.99 18.51 -9.68
N LYS A 149 14.24 18.74 -10.01
CA LYS A 149 14.70 18.95 -11.38
C LYS A 149 15.52 17.77 -11.91
N GLU A 150 16.21 17.05 -11.05
CA GLU A 150 17.10 15.97 -11.48
C GLU A 150 16.39 14.61 -11.40
N SER A 151 16.62 13.78 -12.42
CA SER A 151 16.16 12.39 -12.40
C SER A 151 16.96 11.57 -11.40
N PHE A 152 16.28 10.69 -10.68
CA PHE A 152 16.91 9.72 -9.79
C PHE A 152 18.01 8.93 -10.47
N PHE A 153 17.84 8.55 -11.74
CA PHE A 153 18.83 7.80 -12.52
C PHE A 153 20.16 8.53 -12.75
N LYS A 154 20.18 9.87 -12.60
CA LYS A 154 21.42 10.66 -12.67
C LYS A 154 22.13 10.77 -11.33
N VAL A 155 21.37 10.92 -10.26
CA VAL A 155 21.90 11.16 -8.92
C VAL A 155 22.20 9.84 -8.21
N TRP A 156 21.35 8.80 -8.42
CA TRP A 156 21.45 7.51 -7.74
C TRP A 156 21.67 7.71 -6.22
N PHE A 157 22.06 6.68 -5.49
CA PHE A 157 22.39 6.78 -4.06
C PHE A 157 23.83 7.22 -3.77
N THR A 158 24.58 7.69 -4.77
CA THR A 158 26.02 8.02 -4.62
C THR A 158 26.25 9.16 -3.62
N ASN A 159 25.33 10.10 -3.52
CA ASN A 159 25.46 11.28 -2.67
C ASN A 159 24.99 11.04 -1.22
N ASN A 160 24.15 10.01 -0.97
CA ASN A 160 23.63 9.75 0.37
C ASN A 160 23.53 8.25 0.66
N ARG A 161 24.56 7.69 1.26
CA ARG A 161 24.59 6.27 1.67
C ARG A 161 23.63 5.96 2.80
N PHE A 162 23.31 6.94 3.66
CA PHE A 162 22.32 6.76 4.73
C PHE A 162 20.92 6.54 4.16
N MET A 163 20.57 7.23 3.09
CA MET A 163 19.34 7.02 2.35
C MET A 163 19.23 5.57 1.84
N LEU A 164 20.31 5.03 1.26
CA LEU A 164 20.32 3.63 0.80
C LEU A 164 20.03 2.66 1.94
N TRP A 165 20.72 2.81 3.09
CA TRP A 165 20.51 1.94 4.23
C TRP A 165 19.10 2.10 4.84
N ALA A 166 18.57 3.32 4.88
CA ALA A 166 17.21 3.57 5.33
C ALA A 166 16.18 2.87 4.43
N VAL A 167 16.34 2.98 3.11
CA VAL A 167 15.48 2.32 2.12
C VAL A 167 15.56 0.80 2.28
N LEU A 168 16.76 0.22 2.32
CA LEU A 168 16.94 -1.21 2.48
C LEU A 168 16.36 -1.71 3.82
N GLY A 169 16.58 -0.97 4.90
CA GLY A 169 16.03 -1.30 6.22
C GLY A 169 14.49 -1.27 6.23
N THR A 170 13.88 -0.27 5.56
CA THR A 170 12.42 -0.18 5.47
C THR A 170 11.84 -1.28 4.59
N PHE A 171 12.50 -1.64 3.47
CA PHE A 171 12.12 -2.82 2.68
C PHE A 171 12.21 -4.10 3.52
N ALA A 172 13.31 -4.30 4.22
CA ALA A 172 13.48 -5.48 5.08
C ALA A 172 12.41 -5.55 6.17
N LEU A 173 12.06 -4.41 6.79
CA LEU A 173 11.01 -4.33 7.79
C LEU A 173 9.63 -4.66 7.17
N GLN A 174 9.32 -4.15 5.98
CA GLN A 174 8.07 -4.46 5.30
C GLN A 174 7.95 -5.95 4.97
N PHE A 175 9.03 -6.58 4.48
CA PHE A 175 9.06 -8.03 4.30
C PHE A 175 8.91 -8.78 5.62
N ALA A 176 9.54 -8.32 6.69
CA ALA A 176 9.40 -8.90 8.01
C ALA A 176 7.94 -8.87 8.50
N VAL A 177 7.23 -7.74 8.33
CA VAL A 177 5.81 -7.59 8.70
C VAL A 177 4.91 -8.56 7.93
N VAL A 178 5.23 -8.87 6.67
CA VAL A 178 4.42 -9.79 5.86
C VAL A 178 4.76 -11.26 6.12
N TYR A 179 6.01 -11.61 6.50
CA TYR A 179 6.46 -13.00 6.54
C TYR A 179 6.86 -13.53 7.92
N LEU A 180 7.09 -12.68 8.93
CA LEU A 180 7.42 -13.13 10.29
C LEU A 180 6.16 -13.33 11.12
N PRO A 181 5.89 -14.55 11.67
CA PRO A 181 4.65 -14.87 12.37
C PRO A 181 4.31 -13.89 13.50
N PHE A 182 5.30 -13.53 14.33
CA PHE A 182 5.11 -12.57 15.41
C PHE A 182 4.62 -11.19 14.92
N LEU A 183 5.14 -10.70 13.79
CA LEU A 183 4.72 -9.42 13.21
C LEU A 183 3.39 -9.55 12.46
N GLN A 184 3.11 -10.70 11.86
CA GLN A 184 1.80 -10.98 11.26
C GLN A 184 0.67 -10.88 12.28
N GLU A 185 0.86 -11.44 13.45
CA GLU A 185 -0.10 -11.37 14.55
C GLU A 185 -0.31 -9.92 15.02
N MET A 186 0.78 -9.15 15.13
CA MET A 186 0.73 -7.77 15.61
C MET A 186 0.10 -6.80 14.60
N PHE A 187 0.28 -7.04 13.29
CA PHE A 187 -0.19 -6.17 12.20
C PHE A 187 -1.39 -6.72 11.44
N ASP A 188 -1.93 -7.87 11.86
CA ASP A 188 -3.01 -8.61 11.19
C ASP A 188 -2.72 -8.80 9.69
N THR A 189 -1.50 -9.21 9.36
CA THR A 189 -1.08 -9.45 7.98
C THR A 189 -1.08 -10.95 7.67
N TYR A 190 -1.10 -11.28 6.38
CA TYR A 190 -1.06 -12.65 5.89
C TYR A 190 0.09 -12.82 4.89
N PRO A 191 0.81 -13.97 4.89
CA PRO A 191 1.94 -14.19 4.00
C PRO A 191 1.48 -14.23 2.54
N LEU A 192 1.94 -13.28 1.73
CA LEU A 192 1.63 -13.20 0.31
C LEU A 192 2.42 -14.24 -0.48
N LYS A 193 1.80 -14.84 -1.49
CA LYS A 193 2.49 -15.72 -2.44
C LYS A 193 3.55 -14.93 -3.21
N PRO A 194 4.64 -15.58 -3.67
CA PRO A 194 5.72 -14.88 -4.38
C PRO A 194 5.25 -14.06 -5.59
N LEU A 195 4.29 -14.58 -6.35
CA LEU A 195 3.71 -13.86 -7.49
C LEU A 195 2.92 -12.62 -7.06
N GLU A 196 2.14 -12.72 -5.99
CA GLU A 196 1.39 -11.58 -5.41
C GLU A 196 2.36 -10.49 -4.94
N MET A 197 3.45 -10.87 -4.26
CA MET A 197 4.47 -9.92 -3.83
C MET A 197 5.13 -9.22 -5.02
N VAL A 198 5.44 -9.93 -6.10
CA VAL A 198 5.99 -9.32 -7.33
C VAL A 198 5.00 -8.32 -7.93
N ILE A 199 3.71 -8.66 -8.00
CA ILE A 199 2.67 -7.76 -8.49
C ILE A 199 2.55 -6.53 -7.58
N VAL A 200 2.54 -6.72 -6.27
CA VAL A 200 2.50 -5.64 -5.27
C VAL A 200 3.68 -4.67 -5.43
N ILE A 201 4.90 -5.19 -5.59
CA ILE A 201 6.09 -4.37 -5.83
C ILE A 201 5.96 -3.62 -7.16
N ALA A 202 5.49 -4.27 -8.22
CA ALA A 202 5.29 -3.64 -9.52
C ALA A 202 4.26 -2.51 -9.44
N VAL A 203 3.12 -2.73 -8.81
CA VAL A 203 2.08 -1.71 -8.60
C VAL A 203 2.60 -0.55 -7.75
N ALA A 204 3.25 -0.85 -6.63
CA ALA A 204 3.83 0.18 -5.75
C ALA A 204 4.89 1.03 -6.46
N SER A 205 5.67 0.44 -7.37
CA SER A 205 6.69 1.17 -8.15
C SER A 205 6.12 2.19 -9.12
N LEU A 206 4.84 2.12 -9.47
CA LEU A 206 4.22 3.07 -10.42
C LEU A 206 4.27 4.51 -9.91
N ILE A 207 4.26 4.75 -8.59
CA ILE A 207 4.41 6.11 -8.03
C ILE A 207 5.80 6.68 -8.34
N PHE A 208 6.85 5.86 -8.31
CA PHE A 208 8.19 6.28 -8.69
C PHE A 208 8.23 6.75 -10.15
N PHE A 209 7.72 5.92 -11.06
CA PHE A 209 7.69 6.28 -12.49
C PHE A 209 6.81 7.50 -12.76
N ALA A 210 5.68 7.63 -12.08
CA ALA A 210 4.80 8.80 -12.21
C ALA A 210 5.52 10.10 -11.80
N VAL A 211 6.29 10.07 -10.70
CA VAL A 211 7.09 11.23 -10.26
C VAL A 211 8.24 11.53 -11.23
N GLU A 212 8.93 10.51 -11.74
CA GLU A 212 9.99 10.72 -12.74
C GLU A 212 9.46 11.30 -14.06
N ILE A 213 8.29 10.84 -14.52
CA ILE A 213 7.61 11.42 -15.70
C ILE A 213 7.21 12.88 -15.43
N GLU A 214 6.68 13.20 -14.24
CA GLU A 214 6.39 14.58 -13.86
C GLU A 214 7.63 15.47 -14.00
N LYS A 215 8.78 15.03 -13.49
CA LYS A 215 10.05 15.77 -13.58
C LYS A 215 10.46 16.01 -15.04
N LEU A 216 10.35 14.99 -15.88
CA LEU A 216 10.67 15.11 -17.31
C LEU A 216 9.79 16.15 -18.02
N ILE A 217 8.47 16.16 -17.70
CA ILE A 217 7.53 17.14 -18.28
C ILE A 217 7.87 18.56 -17.79
N LEU A 218 8.15 18.73 -16.50
CA LEU A 218 8.48 20.05 -15.95
C LEU A 218 9.78 20.60 -16.52
N ASN A 219 10.80 19.77 -16.70
CA ASN A 219 12.07 20.18 -17.27
C ASN A 219 11.94 20.58 -18.75
N ARG A 220 11.11 19.87 -19.54
CA ARG A 220 10.85 20.24 -20.93
C ARG A 220 10.09 21.56 -21.10
N ARG A 221 9.32 21.97 -20.08
CA ARG A 221 8.60 23.27 -20.10
C ARG A 221 9.45 24.44 -19.65
N ALA A 222 10.57 24.16 -18.98
CA ALA A 222 11.50 25.17 -18.46
C ALA A 222 12.68 25.45 -19.42
N ALA A 223 12.89 24.57 -20.39
CA ALA A 223 13.87 24.73 -21.49
C ALA A 223 13.23 25.39 -22.70
#